data_31896f85953d203170a17d223f85b3fa
#
_entry.id   31896f85953d203170a17d223f85b3fa
#
_cell.length_a   1.000
_cell.length_b   1.000
_cell.length_c   1.000
_cell.angle_alpha   90.00
_cell.angle_beta   90.00
_cell.angle_gamma   90.00
#
_symmetry.space_group_name_H-M   'P 1'
#
loop_
_entity.id
_entity.type
_entity.pdbx_description
1 polymer ?
#
loop_
_entity_poly.entity_id
_entity_poly.type
_entity_poly.pdbx_seq_one_letter_code
_entity_poly.pdbx_strand_id
1 'polypeptide(L)'
;MPKSKMSFENWTTEALGRLAGYFNFDGWRIEAEYQDKSKGASVGTSTQGIVYAETHVDSTYLTIHVILYKQAKDDFEAGDFERLAMGLTHELVHVFLDPFHSFVQPFLSETTAPFFQDMLERQTQKLTMIFLKTMPADIFSPRTKRGKHN
;
A
#
# COMPACT_ATOMS: atom_id res chain seq x y z
N MET A 1 12.56 9.35 30.60
CA MET A 1 11.20 8.99 30.16
C MET A 1 11.28 8.11 28.92
N PRO A 2 10.63 6.99 28.86
CA PRO A 2 10.64 6.17 27.67
C PRO A 2 10.01 6.98 26.53
N LYS A 3 10.73 7.09 25.39
CA LYS A 3 10.18 7.67 24.17
C LYS A 3 8.92 6.86 23.83
N SER A 4 7.77 7.52 23.78
CA SER A 4 6.52 6.88 23.37
C SER A 4 6.76 6.24 22.00
N LYS A 5 6.66 4.89 21.94
CA LYS A 5 6.70 4.19 20.66
C LYS A 5 5.51 4.70 19.83
N MET A 6 5.78 5.07 18.59
CA MET A 6 4.73 5.42 17.62
C MET A 6 3.78 4.23 17.48
N SER A 7 2.47 4.47 17.47
CA SER A 7 1.50 3.40 17.21
C SER A 7 1.52 2.98 15.74
N PHE A 8 1.03 1.77 15.45
CA PHE A 8 0.93 1.27 14.09
C PHE A 8 0.07 2.20 13.21
N GLU A 9 -1.07 2.67 13.73
CA GLU A 9 -2.00 3.54 13.02
C GLU A 9 -1.35 4.89 12.66
N ASN A 10 -0.64 5.48 13.61
CA ASN A 10 0.07 6.75 13.38
C ASN A 10 1.20 6.57 12.36
N TRP A 11 1.96 5.49 12.48
CA TRP A 11 3.02 5.17 11.54
C TRP A 11 2.47 4.97 10.12
N THR A 12 1.39 4.19 9.98
CA THR A 12 0.74 3.93 8.69
C THR A 12 0.25 5.23 8.04
N THR A 13 -0.43 6.08 8.81
CA THR A 13 -0.91 7.37 8.31
C THR A 13 0.23 8.25 7.81
N GLU A 14 1.33 8.32 8.56
CA GLU A 14 2.50 9.10 8.14
C GLU A 14 3.21 8.50 6.92
N ALA A 15 3.36 7.17 6.86
CA ALA A 15 3.99 6.49 5.74
C ALA A 15 3.17 6.65 4.44
N LEU A 16 1.86 6.45 4.51
CA LEU A 16 0.96 6.66 3.36
C LEU A 16 0.95 8.12 2.89
N GLY A 17 0.97 9.09 3.81
CA GLY A 17 1.07 10.50 3.44
C GLY A 17 2.35 10.84 2.69
N ARG A 18 3.50 10.26 3.10
CA ARG A 18 4.78 10.45 2.39
C ARG A 18 4.80 9.74 1.04
N LEU A 19 4.24 8.54 0.96
CA LEU A 19 4.08 7.80 -0.29
C LEU A 19 3.19 8.55 -1.28
N ALA A 20 2.10 9.14 -0.81
CA ALA A 20 1.22 9.96 -1.64
C ALA A 20 1.97 11.14 -2.27
N GLY A 21 2.80 11.82 -1.48
CA GLY A 21 3.66 12.89 -2.00
C GLY A 21 4.67 12.37 -3.04
N TYR A 22 5.26 11.19 -2.80
CA TYR A 22 6.19 10.57 -3.74
C TYR A 22 5.51 10.20 -5.07
N PHE A 23 4.29 9.64 -5.02
CA PHE A 23 3.49 9.29 -6.21
C PHE A 23 2.74 10.49 -6.82
N ASN A 24 2.89 11.69 -6.26
CA ASN A 24 2.22 12.90 -6.71
C ASN A 24 0.68 12.79 -6.70
N PHE A 25 0.13 12.18 -5.66
CA PHE A 25 -1.31 12.14 -5.41
C PHE A 25 -1.78 13.39 -4.64
N ASP A 26 -1.30 14.56 -5.08
CA ASP A 26 -1.69 15.83 -4.49
C ASP A 26 -3.20 16.08 -4.69
N GLY A 27 -3.87 16.45 -3.60
CA GLY A 27 -5.32 16.64 -3.60
C GLY A 27 -6.15 15.37 -3.39
N TRP A 28 -5.51 14.19 -3.31
CA TRP A 28 -6.19 12.96 -2.95
C TRP A 28 -6.28 12.79 -1.43
N ARG A 29 -7.45 12.35 -0.97
CA ARG A 29 -7.64 11.95 0.43
C ARG A 29 -7.24 10.49 0.58
N ILE A 30 -6.27 10.22 1.47
CA ILE A 30 -5.85 8.86 1.79
C ILE A 30 -6.35 8.50 3.19
N GLU A 31 -7.08 7.40 3.27
CA GLU A 31 -7.60 6.84 4.50
C GLU A 31 -7.00 5.45 4.71
N ALA A 32 -6.54 5.19 5.93
CA ALA A 32 -6.07 3.88 6.34
C ALA A 32 -7.04 3.27 7.36
N GLU A 33 -7.37 2.01 7.17
CA GLU A 33 -8.14 1.20 8.10
C GLU A 33 -7.34 -0.02 8.50
N TYR A 34 -7.36 -0.37 9.78
CA TYR A 34 -6.78 -1.62 10.25
C TYR A 34 -7.90 -2.61 10.60
N GLN A 35 -7.76 -3.83 10.11
CA GLN A 35 -8.65 -4.94 10.44
C GLN A 35 -7.85 -6.07 11.11
N ASP A 36 -8.18 -6.36 12.38
CA ASP A 36 -7.52 -7.42 13.17
C ASP A 36 -8.02 -8.81 12.76
N LYS A 37 -7.77 -9.14 11.50
CA LYS A 37 -8.04 -10.46 10.93
C LYS A 37 -7.00 -10.81 9.89
N SER A 38 -6.74 -12.10 9.73
CA SER A 38 -6.00 -12.61 8.59
C SER A 38 -6.94 -12.77 7.41
N LYS A 39 -6.51 -12.32 6.22
CA LYS A 39 -7.24 -12.56 4.98
C LYS A 39 -6.41 -13.47 4.08
N GLY A 40 -6.99 -14.58 3.66
CA GLY A 40 -6.40 -15.44 2.64
C GLY A 40 -6.60 -14.86 1.25
N ALA A 41 -5.67 -15.12 0.34
CA ALA A 41 -5.86 -14.83 -1.08
C ALA A 41 -7.08 -15.61 -1.60
N SER A 42 -7.93 -14.97 -2.41
CA SER A 42 -9.06 -15.64 -3.05
C SER A 42 -8.56 -16.75 -3.97
N VAL A 43 -9.26 -17.88 -3.93
CA VAL A 43 -8.98 -19.03 -4.79
C VAL A 43 -9.12 -18.59 -6.25
N GLY A 44 -8.02 -18.61 -7.01
CA GLY A 44 -8.00 -18.20 -8.43
C GLY A 44 -6.81 -17.34 -8.85
N THR A 45 -6.12 -16.73 -7.90
CA THR A 45 -4.81 -16.12 -8.15
C THR A 45 -3.72 -17.13 -7.79
N SER A 46 -2.70 -17.25 -8.62
CA SER A 46 -1.60 -18.22 -8.46
C SER A 46 -0.70 -17.98 -7.22
N THR A 47 -1.07 -17.05 -6.37
CA THR A 47 -0.42 -16.75 -5.11
C THR A 47 -1.29 -17.27 -3.96
N GLN A 48 -1.01 -18.48 -3.51
CA GLN A 48 -1.40 -18.93 -2.17
C GLN A 48 -0.63 -18.08 -1.17
N GLY A 49 -1.21 -16.95 -0.75
CA GLY A 49 -0.57 -16.02 0.15
C GLY A 49 -1.58 -15.40 1.12
N ILE A 50 -1.07 -14.91 2.23
CA ILE A 50 -1.83 -14.07 3.14
C ILE A 50 -1.93 -12.67 2.52
N VAL A 51 -3.15 -12.14 2.38
CA VAL A 51 -3.35 -10.76 1.92
C VAL A 51 -2.84 -9.80 3.00
N TYR A 52 -1.94 -8.95 2.62
CA TYR A 52 -1.27 -8.00 3.50
C TYR A 52 -2.08 -6.71 3.67
N ALA A 53 -2.56 -6.20 2.56
CA ALA A 53 -3.40 -5.02 2.47
C ALA A 53 -4.31 -5.11 1.24
N GLU A 54 -5.26 -4.21 1.16
CA GLU A 54 -6.14 -3.98 0.00
C GLU A 54 -6.34 -2.50 -0.21
N THR A 55 -6.46 -2.09 -1.47
CA THR A 55 -6.70 -0.70 -1.81
C THR A 55 -7.98 -0.55 -2.63
N HIS A 56 -8.81 0.40 -2.21
CA HIS A 56 -10.00 0.82 -2.93
C HIS A 56 -9.83 2.26 -3.38
N VAL A 57 -10.07 2.51 -4.66
CA VAL A 57 -9.94 3.84 -5.28
C VAL A 57 -11.32 4.36 -5.64
N ASP A 58 -11.63 5.55 -5.17
CA ASP A 58 -12.77 6.32 -5.65
C ASP A 58 -12.25 7.55 -6.40
N SER A 59 -12.15 7.43 -7.71
CA SER A 59 -11.64 8.50 -8.57
C SER A 59 -12.59 9.69 -8.68
N THR A 60 -13.89 9.50 -8.40
CA THR A 60 -14.89 10.57 -8.41
C THR A 60 -14.64 11.54 -7.27
N TYR A 61 -14.30 11.02 -6.09
CA TYR A 61 -14.06 11.81 -4.89
C TYR A 61 -12.57 11.97 -4.56
N LEU A 62 -11.68 11.50 -5.43
CA LEU A 62 -10.23 11.50 -5.22
C LEU A 62 -9.85 10.89 -3.86
N THR A 63 -10.45 9.75 -3.53
CA THR A 63 -10.21 9.06 -2.27
C THR A 63 -9.51 7.72 -2.50
N ILE A 64 -8.49 7.45 -1.71
CA ILE A 64 -7.76 6.19 -1.65
C ILE A 64 -8.00 5.60 -0.26
N HIS A 65 -8.60 4.43 -0.18
CA HIS A 65 -8.83 3.72 1.07
C HIS A 65 -7.96 2.47 1.11
N VAL A 66 -7.02 2.42 2.05
CA VAL A 66 -6.09 1.30 2.25
C VAL A 66 -6.49 0.53 3.50
N ILE A 67 -6.87 -0.73 3.34
CA ILE A 67 -7.20 -1.64 4.43
C ILE A 67 -5.97 -2.49 4.71
N LEU A 68 -5.46 -2.45 5.94
CA LEU A 68 -4.34 -3.28 6.40
C LEU A 68 -4.84 -4.41 7.27
N TYR A 69 -4.23 -5.58 7.11
CA TYR A 69 -4.58 -6.78 7.84
C TYR A 69 -3.55 -7.11 8.93
N LYS A 70 -3.88 -8.13 9.73
CA LYS A 70 -3.09 -8.54 10.89
C LYS A 70 -1.59 -8.68 10.61
N GLN A 71 -1.21 -9.25 9.46
CA GLN A 71 0.20 -9.44 9.10
C GLN A 71 0.99 -8.13 9.04
N ALA A 72 0.36 -7.05 8.56
CA ALA A 72 1.03 -5.74 8.51
C ALA A 72 1.35 -5.21 9.92
N LYS A 73 0.43 -5.42 10.87
CA LYS A 73 0.67 -5.04 12.27
C LYS A 73 1.73 -5.91 12.92
N ASP A 74 1.69 -7.21 12.69
CA ASP A 74 2.68 -8.15 13.23
C ASP A 74 4.10 -7.78 12.74
N ASP A 75 4.26 -7.44 11.46
CA ASP A 75 5.53 -6.99 10.89
C ASP A 75 5.99 -5.63 11.48
N PHE A 76 5.05 -4.71 11.73
CA PHE A 76 5.36 -3.45 12.42
C PHE A 76 5.88 -3.69 13.85
N GLU A 77 5.23 -4.57 14.61
CA GLU A 77 5.62 -4.91 15.97
C GLU A 77 6.96 -5.63 16.01
N ALA A 78 7.25 -6.44 14.98
CA ALA A 78 8.54 -7.10 14.79
C ALA A 78 9.65 -6.14 14.31
N GLY A 79 9.30 -4.95 13.84
CA GLY A 79 10.25 -3.99 13.26
C GLY A 79 10.66 -4.31 11.82
N ASP A 80 9.89 -5.14 11.11
CA ASP A 80 10.13 -5.47 9.70
C ASP A 80 9.58 -4.37 8.76
N PHE A 81 10.26 -3.23 8.78
CA PHE A 81 9.87 -2.08 7.95
C PHE A 81 10.13 -2.28 6.46
N GLU A 82 11.00 -3.21 6.08
CA GLU A 82 11.23 -3.53 4.67
C GLU A 82 9.99 -4.20 4.06
N ARG A 83 9.41 -5.13 4.78
CA ARG A 83 8.18 -5.82 4.37
C ARG A 83 6.98 -4.88 4.33
N LEU A 84 6.87 -4.01 5.33
CA LEU A 84 5.86 -2.95 5.37
C LEU A 84 6.01 -1.99 4.19
N ALA A 85 7.24 -1.56 3.89
CA ALA A 85 7.53 -0.70 2.76
C ALA A 85 7.10 -1.35 1.44
N MET A 86 7.41 -2.63 1.25
CA MET A 86 7.02 -3.38 0.06
C MET A 86 5.49 -3.46 -0.06
N GLY A 87 4.78 -3.82 1.00
CA GLY A 87 3.32 -3.94 1.00
C GLY A 87 2.63 -2.62 0.68
N LEU A 88 2.95 -1.55 1.41
CA LEU A 88 2.33 -0.24 1.19
C LEU A 88 2.65 0.35 -0.19
N THR A 89 3.87 0.18 -0.67
CA THR A 89 4.24 0.63 -2.01
C THR A 89 3.48 -0.13 -3.07
N HIS A 90 3.33 -1.46 -2.91
CA HIS A 90 2.54 -2.30 -3.82
C HIS A 90 1.09 -1.80 -3.95
N GLU A 91 0.46 -1.50 -2.83
CA GLU A 91 -0.91 -0.98 -2.81
C GLU A 91 -1.01 0.39 -3.53
N LEU A 92 -0.07 1.29 -3.33
CA LEU A 92 -0.10 2.59 -4.01
C LEU A 92 0.26 2.48 -5.51
N VAL A 93 0.99 1.45 -5.92
CA VAL A 93 1.20 1.15 -7.35
C VAL A 93 -0.11 0.72 -8.02
N HIS A 94 -0.99 -0.01 -7.33
CA HIS A 94 -2.33 -0.30 -7.84
C HIS A 94 -3.11 1.00 -8.11
N VAL A 95 -3.05 1.97 -7.20
CA VAL A 95 -3.67 3.29 -7.41
C VAL A 95 -3.06 4.02 -8.62
N PHE A 96 -1.74 3.97 -8.75
CA PHE A 96 -1.04 4.56 -9.89
C PHE A 96 -1.46 3.95 -11.23
N LEU A 97 -1.76 2.65 -11.25
CA LEU A 97 -2.21 1.91 -12.44
C LEU A 97 -3.73 1.92 -12.64
N ASP A 98 -4.51 2.40 -11.67
CA ASP A 98 -5.97 2.38 -11.71
C ASP A 98 -6.58 3.05 -12.96
N PRO A 99 -6.10 4.21 -13.45
CA PRO A 99 -6.64 4.80 -14.67
C PRO A 99 -6.49 3.89 -15.89
N PHE A 100 -5.39 3.14 -15.99
CA PHE A 100 -5.18 2.19 -17.06
C PHE A 100 -6.10 0.96 -16.90
N HIS A 101 -6.19 0.42 -15.69
CA HIS A 101 -7.08 -0.70 -15.37
C HIS A 101 -8.53 -0.35 -15.70
N SER A 102 -9.02 0.79 -15.22
CA SER A 102 -10.39 1.26 -15.44
C SER A 102 -10.70 1.52 -16.92
N PHE A 103 -9.71 1.97 -17.69
CA PHE A 103 -9.86 2.17 -19.14
C PHE A 103 -9.99 0.83 -19.89
N VAL A 104 -9.21 -0.18 -19.52
CA VAL A 104 -9.17 -1.47 -20.23
C VAL A 104 -10.33 -2.38 -19.83
N GLN A 105 -10.75 -2.35 -18.58
CA GLN A 105 -11.73 -3.27 -18.00
C GLN A 105 -13.02 -3.44 -18.83
N PRO A 106 -13.66 -2.39 -19.39
CA PRO A 106 -14.87 -2.54 -20.19
C PRO A 106 -14.70 -3.35 -21.47
N PHE A 107 -13.46 -3.51 -21.93
CA PHE A 107 -13.15 -4.24 -23.18
C PHE A 107 -12.75 -5.71 -22.93
N LEU A 108 -12.67 -6.13 -21.67
CA LEU A 108 -12.30 -7.50 -21.31
C LEU A 108 -13.54 -8.42 -21.36
N SER A 109 -13.36 -9.60 -21.97
CA SER A 109 -14.30 -10.70 -21.84
C SER A 109 -14.06 -11.49 -20.55
N GLU A 110 -15.02 -12.32 -20.16
CA GLU A 110 -14.86 -13.24 -19.02
C GLU A 110 -13.62 -14.15 -19.19
N THR A 111 -13.26 -14.48 -20.42
CA THR A 111 -12.09 -15.32 -20.73
C THR A 111 -10.77 -14.55 -20.61
N THR A 112 -10.75 -13.26 -20.97
CA THR A 112 -9.51 -12.46 -21.00
C THR A 112 -9.23 -11.70 -19.72
N ALA A 113 -10.26 -11.42 -18.92
CA ALA A 113 -10.12 -10.68 -17.67
C ALA A 113 -9.12 -11.33 -16.67
N PRO A 114 -9.11 -12.67 -16.45
CA PRO A 114 -8.13 -13.29 -15.54
C PRO A 114 -6.68 -13.11 -16.00
N PHE A 115 -6.43 -13.20 -17.33
CA PHE A 115 -5.08 -12.99 -17.88
C PHE A 115 -4.63 -11.55 -17.73
N PHE A 116 -5.54 -10.60 -17.89
CA PHE A 116 -5.25 -9.18 -17.68
C PHE A 116 -4.91 -8.90 -16.22
N GLN A 117 -5.68 -9.46 -15.28
CA GLN A 117 -5.40 -9.32 -13.85
C GLN A 117 -4.03 -9.89 -13.47
N ASP A 118 -3.70 -11.08 -13.94
CA ASP A 118 -2.37 -11.68 -13.69
C ASP A 118 -1.24 -10.82 -14.27
N MET A 119 -1.42 -10.29 -15.48
CA MET A 119 -0.47 -9.38 -16.09
C MET A 119 -0.33 -8.08 -15.27
N LEU A 120 -1.43 -7.51 -14.81
CA LEU A 120 -1.45 -6.30 -13.99
C LEU A 120 -0.70 -6.51 -12.68
N GLU A 121 -0.95 -7.62 -11.98
CA GLU A 121 -0.23 -7.99 -10.76
C GLU A 121 1.28 -8.11 -10.97
N ARG A 122 1.70 -8.75 -12.07
CA ARG A 122 3.12 -8.87 -12.41
C ARG A 122 3.75 -7.50 -12.68
N GLN A 123 3.04 -6.58 -13.35
CA GLN A 123 3.54 -5.23 -13.58
C GLN A 123 3.58 -4.42 -12.27
N THR A 124 2.55 -4.55 -11.43
CA THR A 124 2.52 -3.94 -10.10
C THR A 124 3.74 -4.37 -9.29
N GLN A 125 4.04 -5.67 -9.25
CA GLN A 125 5.21 -6.17 -8.54
C GLN A 125 6.53 -5.61 -9.08
N LYS A 126 6.69 -5.56 -10.40
CA LYS A 126 7.90 -4.98 -11.02
C LYS A 126 8.07 -3.51 -10.70
N LEU A 127 6.99 -2.73 -10.82
CA LEU A 127 7.00 -1.30 -10.51
C LEU A 127 7.27 -1.07 -9.02
N THR A 128 6.68 -1.85 -8.12
CA THR A 128 6.97 -1.80 -6.69
C THR A 128 8.46 -1.91 -6.42
N MET A 129 9.12 -2.89 -7.03
CA MET A 129 10.57 -3.09 -6.87
C MET A 129 11.40 -1.94 -7.43
N ILE A 130 10.96 -1.33 -8.53
CA ILE A 130 11.63 -0.15 -9.11
C ILE A 130 11.47 1.06 -8.19
N PHE A 131 10.25 1.32 -7.74
CA PHE A 131 9.97 2.46 -6.86
C PHE A 131 10.71 2.36 -5.53
N LEU A 132 10.74 1.18 -4.91
CA LEU A 132 11.48 0.97 -3.67
C LEU A 132 12.99 1.26 -3.80
N LYS A 133 13.58 1.01 -4.98
CA LYS A 133 15.00 1.32 -5.22
C LYS A 133 15.28 2.81 -5.41
N THR A 134 14.30 3.57 -5.87
CA THR A 134 14.44 5.00 -6.16
C THR A 134 13.87 5.90 -5.08
N MET A 135 13.12 5.32 -4.17
CA MET A 135 12.43 6.04 -3.10
C MET A 135 13.40 6.47 -2.00
N PRO A 136 13.24 7.67 -1.41
CA PRO A 136 14.02 8.07 -0.25
C PRO A 136 13.86 7.09 0.92
N ALA A 137 14.98 6.70 1.55
CA ALA A 137 14.99 5.70 2.61
C ALA A 137 14.20 6.11 3.87
N ASP A 138 13.95 7.41 4.06
CA ASP A 138 13.26 7.95 5.23
C ASP A 138 11.72 7.93 5.10
N ILE A 139 11.17 7.53 3.94
CA ILE A 139 9.70 7.44 3.74
C ILE A 139 9.07 6.51 4.79
N PHE A 140 9.70 5.38 5.07
CA PHE A 140 9.21 4.37 6.01
C PHE A 140 9.84 4.44 7.40
N SER A 141 10.83 5.29 7.59
CA SER A 141 11.48 5.42 8.89
C SER A 141 10.53 6.05 9.91
N PRO A 142 10.35 5.44 11.10
CA PRO A 142 9.59 6.08 12.16
C PRO A 142 10.30 7.37 12.56
N ARG A 143 9.64 8.51 12.40
CA ARG A 143 10.20 9.79 12.87
C ARG A 143 10.26 9.77 14.38
N THR A 144 11.43 9.69 14.93
CA THR A 144 11.65 10.15 16.30
C THR A 144 11.37 11.66 16.33
N LYS A 145 10.36 12.11 17.08
CA LYS A 145 10.15 13.53 17.31
C LYS A 145 11.48 14.12 17.76
N ARG A 146 12.17 14.87 16.88
CA ARG A 146 13.28 15.73 17.28
C ARG A 146 12.70 16.68 18.29
N GLY A 147 13.16 16.60 19.54
CA GLY A 147 12.84 17.59 20.54
C GLY A 147 13.15 18.97 19.94
N LYS A 148 12.16 19.86 19.96
CA LYS A 148 12.41 21.26 19.69
C LYS A 148 13.42 21.71 20.75
N HIS A 149 14.67 21.87 20.37
CA HIS A 149 15.59 22.67 21.16
C HIS A 149 15.13 24.12 20.96
N ASN A 150 14.51 24.65 22.01
CA ASN A 150 14.36 26.10 22.21
C ASN A 150 15.73 26.71 22.52
#